data_35235db2036725a8035df50235785940
#
_entry.id   35235db2036725a8035df50235785940
#
_cell.length_a   1.000
_cell.length_b   1.000
_cell.length_c   1.000
_cell.angle_alpha   90.00
_cell.angle_beta   90.00
_cell.angle_gamma   90.00
#
_symmetry.space_group_name_H-M   'P 1'
#
loop_
_entity.id
_entity.type
_entity.pdbx_description
1 polymer ?
#
loop_
_entity_poly.entity_id
_entity_poly.type
_entity_poly.pdbx_seq_one_letter_code
_entity_poly.pdbx_strand_id
1 'polypeptide(L)'
;MAKDFLGPELVQFEDRFWYFKQYAKQLQEYRDEISIIWDENADGEINGRFLDTQRDDCDLFEESLGKQYEYLKEMTNHCLKLSADFELVKAMGREIDVFLQQCAEDISKSLNTMEVSKGKRGDCLLKLNNSIANLKKAREMK
;
A
#
# COMPACT_ATOMS: atom_id res chain seq x y z
N MET A 1 5.23 -8.85 0.11
CA MET A 1 5.03 -9.56 -1.18
C MET A 1 5.00 -8.65 -2.41
N ALA A 2 4.56 -7.40 -2.35
CA ALA A 2 4.61 -6.49 -3.52
C ALA A 2 6.02 -5.97 -3.86
N LYS A 3 6.98 -6.10 -2.95
CA LYS A 3 8.34 -5.60 -3.11
C LYS A 3 9.15 -6.30 -4.22
N ASP A 4 8.78 -7.52 -4.59
CA ASP A 4 9.57 -8.36 -5.49
C ASP A 4 8.94 -8.49 -6.88
N PHE A 5 7.76 -7.91 -7.12
CA PHE A 5 7.02 -8.16 -8.35
C PHE A 5 7.43 -7.26 -9.52
N LEU A 6 7.76 -5.99 -9.26
CA LEU A 6 8.13 -5.01 -10.32
C LEU A 6 9.63 -4.67 -10.34
N GLY A 7 10.35 -5.00 -9.30
CA GLY A 7 11.78 -4.70 -9.21
C GLY A 7 12.63 -5.41 -10.27
N PRO A 8 12.47 -6.73 -10.46
CA PRO A 8 13.23 -7.47 -11.48
C PRO A 8 12.89 -7.03 -12.90
N GLU A 9 11.62 -6.76 -13.20
CA GLU A 9 11.16 -6.29 -14.51
C GLU A 9 11.69 -4.90 -14.83
N LEU A 10 11.73 -4.01 -13.83
CA LEU A 10 12.28 -2.67 -14.00
C LEU A 10 13.79 -2.72 -14.28
N VAL A 11 14.54 -3.55 -13.57
CA VAL A 11 15.98 -3.78 -13.82
C VAL A 11 16.21 -4.35 -15.23
N GLN A 12 15.40 -5.34 -15.64
CA GLN A 12 15.50 -5.90 -16.99
C GLN A 12 15.17 -4.85 -18.07
N PHE A 13 14.22 -3.96 -17.80
CA PHE A 13 13.88 -2.88 -18.70
C PHE A 13 15.03 -1.87 -18.80
N GLU A 14 15.63 -1.47 -17.67
CA GLU A 14 16.83 -0.61 -17.63
C GLU A 14 17.97 -1.17 -18.46
N ASP A 15 18.29 -2.45 -18.26
CA ASP A 15 19.35 -3.13 -19.01
C ASP A 15 19.07 -3.12 -20.51
N ARG A 16 17.85 -3.49 -20.93
CA ARG A 16 17.45 -3.52 -22.34
C ARG A 16 17.46 -2.12 -22.94
N PHE A 17 17.01 -1.12 -22.20
CA PHE A 17 17.00 0.27 -22.65
C PHE A 17 18.42 0.81 -22.79
N TRP A 18 19.32 0.45 -21.87
CA TRP A 18 20.73 0.77 -21.98
C TRP A 18 21.36 0.16 -23.25
N TYR A 19 21.12 -1.13 -23.51
CA TYR A 19 21.62 -1.79 -24.74
C TYR A 19 21.05 -1.12 -25.99
N PHE A 20 19.77 -0.80 -26.00
CA PHE A 20 19.16 -0.08 -27.12
C PHE A 20 19.89 1.24 -27.41
N LYS A 21 20.16 2.05 -26.38
CA LYS A 21 20.93 3.30 -26.53
C LYS A 21 22.32 3.08 -27.10
N GLN A 22 23.01 2.03 -26.67
CA GLN A 22 24.33 1.69 -27.20
C GLN A 22 24.26 1.31 -28.69
N TYR A 23 23.28 0.51 -29.09
CA TYR A 23 23.09 0.13 -30.48
C TYR A 23 22.67 1.32 -31.36
N ALA A 24 21.77 2.18 -30.87
CA ALA A 24 21.38 3.40 -31.57
C ALA A 24 22.58 4.32 -31.82
N LYS A 25 23.44 4.47 -30.81
CA LYS A 25 24.69 5.23 -30.94
C LYS A 25 25.66 4.63 -31.99
N GLN A 26 25.86 3.31 -31.95
CA GLN A 26 26.71 2.62 -32.93
C GLN A 26 26.15 2.77 -34.35
N LEU A 27 24.83 2.67 -34.49
CA LEU A 27 24.20 2.86 -35.80
C LEU A 27 24.42 4.29 -36.31
N GLN A 28 24.35 5.29 -35.45
CA GLN A 28 24.64 6.67 -35.79
C GLN A 28 26.12 6.85 -36.20
N GLU A 29 27.08 6.25 -35.49
CA GLU A 29 28.48 6.28 -35.80
C GLU A 29 28.76 5.67 -37.17
N TYR A 30 28.20 4.48 -37.49
CA TYR A 30 28.33 3.85 -38.81
C TYR A 30 27.73 4.70 -39.93
N ARG A 31 26.62 5.36 -39.66
CA ARG A 31 25.98 6.27 -40.61
C ARG A 31 26.86 7.47 -40.91
N ASP A 32 27.46 8.09 -39.90
CA ASP A 32 28.38 9.21 -40.07
C ASP A 32 29.63 8.78 -40.85
N GLU A 33 30.16 7.57 -40.63
CA GLU A 33 31.26 6.98 -41.42
C GLU A 33 30.87 6.77 -42.90
N ILE A 34 29.67 6.26 -43.17
CA ILE A 34 29.18 6.03 -44.54
C ILE A 34 28.99 7.36 -45.27
N SER A 35 28.46 8.40 -44.57
CA SER A 35 28.26 9.71 -45.20
C SER A 35 29.57 10.37 -45.64
N ILE A 36 30.69 10.06 -45.00
CA ILE A 36 32.03 10.54 -45.41
C ILE A 36 32.53 9.84 -46.69
N ILE A 37 32.10 8.59 -46.91
CA ILE A 37 32.63 7.75 -48.03
C ILE A 37 31.80 7.95 -49.30
N TRP A 38 30.54 8.37 -49.20
CA TRP A 38 29.65 8.50 -50.35
C TRP A 38 29.75 9.87 -51.03
N ASP A 39 29.66 9.86 -52.39
CA ASP A 39 29.70 11.05 -53.19
C ASP A 39 28.50 11.98 -52.89
N GLU A 40 28.73 13.30 -52.84
CA GLU A 40 27.78 14.31 -52.38
C GLU A 40 26.37 14.22 -53.01
N ASN A 41 26.24 13.73 -54.24
CA ASN A 41 24.93 13.61 -54.91
C ASN A 41 24.10 12.38 -54.46
N ALA A 42 24.73 11.25 -54.19
CA ALA A 42 24.06 10.04 -53.70
C ALA A 42 23.76 10.16 -52.21
N ASP A 43 24.60 10.84 -51.47
CA ASP A 43 24.48 11.08 -50.02
C ASP A 43 23.23 11.91 -49.68
N GLY A 44 22.96 12.99 -50.42
CA GLY A 44 21.78 13.85 -50.17
C GLY A 44 20.44 13.15 -50.37
N GLU A 45 20.31 12.25 -51.36
CA GLU A 45 19.08 11.54 -51.64
C GLU A 45 18.84 10.38 -50.66
N ILE A 46 19.86 9.63 -50.31
CA ILE A 46 19.77 8.50 -49.37
C ILE A 46 19.66 8.99 -47.93
N ASN A 47 20.45 9.95 -47.54
CA ASN A 47 20.38 10.57 -46.20
C ASN A 47 19.01 11.19 -45.96
N GLY A 48 18.53 12.05 -46.84
CA GLY A 48 17.25 12.74 -46.66
C GLY A 48 16.03 11.83 -46.70
N ARG A 49 16.05 10.74 -47.48
CA ARG A 49 14.89 9.85 -47.63
C ARG A 49 14.86 8.71 -46.61
N PHE A 50 15.99 8.20 -46.20
CA PHE A 50 16.05 6.99 -45.38
C PHE A 50 16.77 7.21 -44.05
N LEU A 51 17.98 7.75 -44.08
CA LEU A 51 18.80 7.81 -42.87
C LEU A 51 18.35 8.89 -41.91
N ASP A 52 17.85 10.05 -42.39
CA ASP A 52 17.32 11.10 -41.53
C ASP A 52 15.99 10.68 -40.92
N THR A 53 15.10 10.04 -41.71
CA THR A 53 13.85 9.49 -41.20
C THR A 53 14.13 8.43 -40.15
N GLN A 54 15.07 7.52 -40.37
CA GLN A 54 15.45 6.47 -39.43
C GLN A 54 16.03 7.05 -38.13
N ARG A 55 16.81 8.13 -38.21
CA ARG A 55 17.31 8.84 -37.02
C ARG A 55 16.18 9.43 -36.22
N ASP A 56 15.28 10.16 -36.88
CA ASP A 56 14.15 10.80 -36.23
C ASP A 56 13.21 9.76 -35.56
N ASP A 57 13.00 8.62 -36.20
CA ASP A 57 12.28 7.49 -35.65
C ASP A 57 12.97 6.89 -34.41
N CYS A 58 14.31 6.73 -34.47
CA CYS A 58 15.10 6.25 -33.34
C CYS A 58 15.03 7.22 -32.14
N ASP A 59 15.17 8.52 -32.39
CA ASP A 59 15.10 9.57 -31.35
C ASP A 59 13.71 9.60 -30.71
N LEU A 60 12.65 9.53 -31.52
CA LEU A 60 11.26 9.46 -31.04
C LEU A 60 11.01 8.21 -30.20
N PHE A 61 11.56 7.07 -30.64
CA PHE A 61 11.44 5.81 -29.91
C PHE A 61 12.20 5.85 -28.60
N GLU A 62 13.42 6.42 -28.56
CA GLU A 62 14.19 6.60 -27.33
C GLU A 62 13.46 7.51 -26.35
N GLU A 63 12.88 8.62 -26.80
CA GLU A 63 12.07 9.52 -25.97
C GLU A 63 10.84 8.82 -25.41
N SER A 64 10.16 8.03 -26.24
CA SER A 64 8.98 7.25 -25.83
C SER A 64 9.31 6.21 -24.76
N LEU A 65 10.41 5.46 -24.97
CA LEU A 65 10.89 4.48 -23.98
C LEU A 65 11.33 5.15 -22.68
N GLY A 66 11.97 6.32 -22.75
CA GLY A 66 12.35 7.11 -21.58
C GLY A 66 11.14 7.52 -20.75
N LYS A 67 10.08 7.99 -21.40
CA LYS A 67 8.81 8.32 -20.73
C LYS A 67 8.17 7.09 -20.08
N GLN A 68 8.14 5.95 -20.78
CA GLN A 68 7.59 4.70 -20.23
C GLN A 68 8.39 4.24 -19.01
N TYR A 69 9.70 4.37 -19.03
CA TYR A 69 10.57 4.05 -17.91
C TYR A 69 10.23 4.91 -16.66
N GLU A 70 10.10 6.22 -16.83
CA GLU A 70 9.73 7.11 -15.72
C GLU A 70 8.34 6.77 -15.16
N TYR A 71 7.35 6.47 -16.00
CA TYR A 71 6.02 6.02 -15.54
C TYR A 71 6.10 4.70 -14.74
N LEU A 72 6.88 3.73 -15.20
CA LEU A 72 7.08 2.47 -14.47
C LEU A 72 7.74 2.69 -13.11
N LYS A 73 8.70 3.59 -13.04
CA LYS A 73 9.38 3.97 -11.80
C LYS A 73 8.42 4.65 -10.81
N GLU A 74 7.62 5.60 -11.29
CA GLU A 74 6.58 6.24 -10.48
C GLU A 74 5.55 5.21 -9.98
N MET A 75 5.08 4.33 -10.85
CA MET A 75 4.13 3.28 -10.49
C MET A 75 4.72 2.34 -9.43
N THR A 76 5.99 1.97 -9.56
CA THR A 76 6.69 1.16 -8.56
C THR A 76 6.73 1.86 -7.20
N ASN A 77 7.04 3.16 -7.18
CA ASN A 77 7.04 3.97 -5.96
C ASN A 77 5.64 4.06 -5.33
N HIS A 78 4.59 4.20 -6.14
CA HIS A 78 3.22 4.19 -5.65
C HIS A 78 2.84 2.83 -5.05
N CYS A 79 3.20 1.72 -5.69
CA CYS A 79 2.97 0.38 -5.16
C CYS A 79 3.69 0.16 -3.83
N LEU A 80 4.92 0.66 -3.68
CA LEU A 80 5.66 0.58 -2.40
C LEU A 80 4.95 1.37 -1.29
N LYS A 81 4.47 2.58 -1.58
CA LYS A 81 3.69 3.37 -0.61
C LYS A 81 2.40 2.67 -0.22
N LEU A 82 1.62 2.19 -1.20
CA LEU A 82 0.39 1.44 -0.94
C LEU A 82 0.65 0.19 -0.08
N SER A 83 1.74 -0.52 -0.33
CA SER A 83 2.14 -1.68 0.49
C SER A 83 2.42 -1.28 1.95
N ALA A 84 3.09 -0.15 2.16
CA ALA A 84 3.36 0.37 3.51
C ALA A 84 2.06 0.80 4.22
N ASP A 85 1.18 1.51 3.52
CA ASP A 85 -0.13 1.94 4.04
C ASP A 85 -0.99 0.73 4.40
N PHE A 86 -0.96 -0.33 3.58
CA PHE A 86 -1.70 -1.56 3.85
C PHE A 86 -1.21 -2.26 5.14
N GLU A 87 0.11 -2.32 5.36
CA GLU A 87 0.64 -2.88 6.62
C GLU A 87 0.28 -2.01 7.83
N LEU A 88 0.20 -0.68 7.68
CA LEU A 88 -0.28 0.22 8.72
C LEU A 88 -1.74 -0.03 9.05
N VAL A 89 -2.62 -0.11 8.04
CA VAL A 89 -4.05 -0.44 8.24
C VAL A 89 -4.23 -1.78 8.93
N LYS A 90 -3.44 -2.77 8.55
CA LYS A 90 -3.46 -4.10 9.20
C LYS A 90 -2.98 -4.05 10.66
N ALA A 91 -2.00 -3.21 10.98
CA ALA A 91 -1.58 -2.99 12.37
C ALA A 91 -2.69 -2.31 13.18
N MET A 92 -3.32 -1.27 12.66
CA MET A 92 -4.46 -0.61 13.29
C MET A 92 -5.65 -1.56 13.51
N GLY A 93 -5.92 -2.45 12.53
CA GLY A 93 -6.94 -3.49 12.67
C GLY A 93 -6.69 -4.39 13.89
N ARG A 94 -5.45 -4.83 14.08
CA ARG A 94 -5.06 -5.65 15.25
C ARG A 94 -5.22 -4.89 16.58
N GLU A 95 -4.91 -3.60 16.61
CA GLU A 95 -5.13 -2.77 17.80
C GLU A 95 -6.61 -2.63 18.12
N ILE A 96 -7.45 -2.41 17.11
CA ILE A 96 -8.91 -2.35 17.28
C ILE A 96 -9.44 -3.67 17.87
N ASP A 97 -9.00 -4.82 17.38
CA ASP A 97 -9.39 -6.12 17.89
C ASP A 97 -9.03 -6.28 19.37
N VAL A 98 -7.85 -5.85 19.79
CA VAL A 98 -7.42 -5.85 21.20
C VAL A 98 -8.33 -4.93 22.04
N PHE A 99 -8.64 -3.73 21.57
CA PHE A 99 -9.55 -2.83 22.28
C PHE A 99 -10.97 -3.40 22.41
N LEU A 100 -11.49 -4.01 21.36
CA LEU A 100 -12.81 -4.65 21.39
C LEU A 100 -12.85 -5.81 22.41
N GLN A 101 -11.79 -6.61 22.45
CA GLN A 101 -11.68 -7.67 23.45
C GLN A 101 -11.64 -7.11 24.86
N GLN A 102 -10.87 -6.06 25.12
CA GLN A 102 -10.82 -5.40 26.41
C GLN A 102 -12.18 -4.82 26.82
N CYS A 103 -12.89 -4.17 25.91
CA CYS A 103 -14.24 -3.67 26.14
C CYS A 103 -15.22 -4.81 26.50
N ALA A 104 -15.15 -5.94 25.80
CA ALA A 104 -15.99 -7.09 26.09
C ALA A 104 -15.72 -7.65 27.50
N GLU A 105 -14.47 -7.74 27.93
CA GLU A 105 -14.08 -8.14 29.27
C GLU A 105 -14.59 -7.18 30.33
N ASP A 106 -14.46 -5.87 30.11
CA ASP A 106 -14.91 -4.85 31.07
C ASP A 106 -16.43 -4.79 31.19
N ILE A 107 -17.15 -4.99 30.08
CA ILE A 107 -18.61 -5.16 30.12
C ILE A 107 -18.98 -6.40 30.96
N SER A 108 -18.32 -7.52 30.73
CA SER A 108 -18.57 -8.75 31.50
C SER A 108 -18.32 -8.56 32.99
N LYS A 109 -17.22 -7.91 33.40
CA LYS A 109 -16.91 -7.56 34.78
C LYS A 109 -17.99 -6.64 35.39
N SER A 110 -18.44 -5.63 34.62
CA SER A 110 -19.49 -4.70 35.05
C SER A 110 -20.80 -5.40 35.27
N LEU A 111 -21.20 -6.31 34.38
CA LEU A 111 -22.43 -7.12 34.54
C LEU A 111 -22.37 -8.00 35.80
N ASN A 112 -21.23 -8.70 36.01
CA ASN A 112 -21.06 -9.49 37.24
C ASN A 112 -21.16 -8.64 38.53
N THR A 113 -20.55 -7.43 38.49
CA THR A 113 -20.64 -6.49 39.63
C THR A 113 -22.08 -6.03 39.89
N MET A 114 -22.84 -5.76 38.83
CA MET A 114 -24.25 -5.43 38.94
C MET A 114 -25.09 -6.57 39.55
N GLU A 115 -24.84 -7.81 39.08
CA GLU A 115 -25.58 -8.98 39.65
C GLU A 115 -25.27 -9.19 41.12
N VAL A 116 -24.00 -9.09 41.53
CA VAL A 116 -23.61 -9.16 42.95
C VAL A 116 -24.26 -8.04 43.76
N SER A 117 -24.29 -6.81 43.25
CA SER A 117 -24.95 -5.67 43.90
C SER A 117 -26.44 -5.88 44.02
N LYS A 118 -27.09 -6.44 42.99
CA LYS A 118 -28.51 -6.77 42.99
C LYS A 118 -28.84 -7.85 44.02
N GLY A 119 -28.02 -8.88 44.17
CA GLY A 119 -28.12 -9.90 45.19
C GLY A 119 -28.01 -9.31 46.60
N LYS A 120 -26.96 -8.50 46.86
CA LYS A 120 -26.79 -7.83 48.18
C LYS A 120 -27.95 -6.92 48.51
N ARG A 121 -28.53 -6.19 47.56
CA ARG A 121 -29.72 -5.37 47.76
C ARG A 121 -30.93 -6.22 48.15
N GLY A 122 -31.12 -7.38 47.52
CA GLY A 122 -32.15 -8.34 47.85
C GLY A 122 -32.03 -8.84 49.30
N ASP A 123 -30.81 -9.22 49.72
CA ASP A 123 -30.52 -9.67 51.07
C ASP A 123 -30.79 -8.56 52.13
N CYS A 124 -30.43 -7.32 51.83
CA CYS A 124 -30.70 -6.19 52.70
C CYS A 124 -32.20 -5.94 52.85
N LEU A 125 -32.99 -6.03 51.79
CA LEU A 125 -34.42 -5.88 51.82
C LEU A 125 -35.08 -6.99 52.65
N LEU A 126 -34.61 -8.23 52.52
CA LEU A 126 -35.11 -9.37 53.30
C LEU A 126 -34.82 -9.20 54.78
N LYS A 127 -33.61 -8.77 55.17
CA LYS A 127 -33.25 -8.46 56.55
C LYS A 127 -34.09 -7.32 57.12
N LEU A 128 -34.36 -6.27 56.37
CA LEU A 128 -35.17 -5.15 56.72
C LEU A 128 -36.62 -5.60 57.00
N ASN A 129 -37.20 -6.38 56.12
CA ASN A 129 -38.54 -6.91 56.24
C ASN A 129 -38.71 -7.82 57.53
N ASN A 130 -37.69 -8.68 57.76
CA ASN A 130 -37.66 -9.52 58.97
C ASN A 130 -37.57 -8.67 60.27
N SER A 131 -36.77 -7.62 60.24
CA SER A 131 -36.64 -6.68 61.35
C SER A 131 -37.95 -5.95 61.61
N ILE A 132 -38.65 -5.49 60.57
CA ILE A 132 -40.00 -4.87 60.71
C ILE A 132 -41.02 -5.85 61.28
N ALA A 133 -41.04 -7.11 60.85
CA ALA A 133 -41.89 -8.14 61.30
C ALA A 133 -41.70 -8.42 62.84
N ASN A 134 -40.42 -8.50 63.24
CA ASN A 134 -40.07 -8.69 64.66
C ASN A 134 -40.48 -7.51 65.53
N LEU A 135 -40.33 -6.28 65.05
CA LEU A 135 -40.83 -5.09 65.78
C LEU A 135 -42.33 -5.05 65.91
N LYS A 136 -43.07 -5.46 64.86
CA LYS A 136 -44.52 -5.58 64.93
C LYS A 136 -44.95 -6.59 66.02
N LYS A 137 -44.38 -7.80 66.04
CA LYS A 137 -44.61 -8.81 67.04
C LYS A 137 -44.32 -8.32 68.47
N ALA A 138 -43.20 -7.63 68.66
CA ALA A 138 -42.86 -7.07 69.97
C ALA A 138 -43.84 -5.97 70.42
N ARG A 139 -44.45 -5.26 69.46
CA ARG A 139 -45.49 -4.24 69.80
C ARG A 139 -46.83 -4.85 70.15
N GLU A 140 -47.20 -6.01 69.63
CA GLU A 140 -48.43 -6.73 69.90
C GLU A 140 -48.42 -7.50 71.25
N MET A 141 -47.22 -7.71 71.82
CA MET A 141 -47.06 -8.38 73.14
C MET A 141 -47.05 -7.43 74.32
N LYS A 142 -47.25 -6.14 74.11
CA LYS A 142 -47.46 -5.12 75.14
C LYS A 142 -48.92 -4.75 75.25
#